data_e5b4aad6e9219813f867491689a37914
#
_entry.id   e5b4aad6e9219813f867491689a37914
#
_cell.length_a   1.000
_cell.length_b   1.000
_cell.length_c   1.000
_cell.angle_alpha   90.00
_cell.angle_beta   90.00
_cell.angle_gamma   90.00
#
_symmetry.space_group_name_H-M   'P 1'
#
loop_
_entity.id
_entity.type
_entity.pdbx_description
1 polymer ?
#
loop_
_entity_poly.entity_id
_entity_poly.type
_entity_poly.pdbx_seq_one_letter_code
_entity_poly.pdbx_strand_id
1 'polypeptide(L)'
;TLFQVNGPVGLATWKDYCYDLSKSDVYKDVESDDYVLKDGDAVDGIAYVIETYGLIYNKALLNKYFELPDASIKSIDELNNFQALKTVAEEIQAHKDDLGVEGAFTSAGMDSSSDWRFKTHLANLPIYYEYKADGIDSTDAIKGTYLDNYKQIWDLYLNNSTCEPSMISSKTGDDAASEFSLGEAVFYQNGTWAYNDIKDNEVAEEDMGMLPIYIGVDGEENQGLCTGSENYWCVNKNASEEDIQATLDFMKWVVESDEGRDMLANQMGFVTPFTTFADYLPDNPLVKANAEYTEAGKTPVSWNFTTMPSENWKNNLGGALLNYAQGTGTWDSVQTAFVDGWAEEYAAANE
;
A
#
# COMPACT_ATOMS: atom_id res chain seq x y z
N THR A 1 10.60 24.97 -4.81
CA THR A 1 11.49 24.85 -3.62
C THR A 1 11.12 23.63 -2.80
N LEU A 2 9.81 23.43 -2.49
CA LEU A 2 9.29 22.19 -1.91
C LEU A 2 9.23 21.09 -2.97
N PHE A 3 9.71 19.90 -2.64
CA PHE A 3 9.58 18.71 -3.49
C PHE A 3 9.38 17.46 -2.64
N GLN A 4 8.95 16.38 -3.26
CA GLN A 4 8.71 15.10 -2.60
C GLN A 4 9.78 14.09 -3.02
N VAL A 5 10.17 13.24 -2.08
CA VAL A 5 10.91 12.00 -2.34
C VAL A 5 10.16 10.81 -1.78
N ASN A 6 10.35 9.65 -2.40
CA ASN A 6 9.75 8.40 -1.95
C ASN A 6 10.77 7.62 -1.13
N GLY A 7 10.74 7.81 0.18
CA GLY A 7 11.56 7.10 1.13
C GLY A 7 13.08 7.27 0.94
N PRO A 8 13.89 6.42 1.60
CA PRO A 8 15.35 6.47 1.49
C PRO A 8 15.89 6.18 0.07
N VAL A 9 15.19 5.36 -0.72
CA VAL A 9 15.58 5.07 -2.11
C VAL A 9 15.47 6.34 -2.96
N GLY A 10 14.39 7.09 -2.80
CA GLY A 10 14.24 8.40 -3.43
C GLY A 10 15.27 9.40 -2.91
N LEU A 11 15.51 9.41 -1.58
CA LEU A 11 16.49 10.29 -0.97
C LEU A 11 17.90 10.04 -1.51
N ALA A 12 18.31 8.81 -1.75
CA ALA A 12 19.63 8.49 -2.29
C ALA A 12 19.97 9.26 -3.56
N THR A 13 18.94 9.54 -4.40
CA THR A 13 19.10 10.34 -5.62
C THR A 13 19.11 11.87 -5.34
N TRP A 14 18.37 12.32 -4.34
CA TRP A 14 18.06 13.74 -4.14
C TRP A 14 18.72 14.39 -2.92
N LYS A 15 19.42 13.64 -2.05
CA LYS A 15 20.02 14.15 -0.81
C LYS A 15 20.92 15.38 -1.00
N ASP A 16 21.66 15.42 -2.09
CA ASP A 16 22.55 16.53 -2.40
C ASP A 16 21.80 17.85 -2.66
N TYR A 17 20.50 17.80 -2.80
CA TYR A 17 19.62 18.96 -2.98
C TYR A 17 18.81 19.30 -1.73
N CYS A 18 18.83 18.48 -0.70
CA CYS A 18 18.02 18.67 0.50
C CYS A 18 18.60 19.71 1.44
N TYR A 19 17.73 20.57 1.94
CA TYR A 19 18.00 21.52 3.01
C TYR A 19 17.80 20.81 4.35
N ASP A 20 18.70 21.04 5.32
CA ASP A 20 18.61 20.44 6.65
C ASP A 20 17.43 21.04 7.44
N LEU A 21 16.39 20.24 7.65
CA LEU A 21 15.16 20.58 8.36
C LEU A 21 15.26 20.39 9.88
N SER A 22 16.39 19.93 10.43
CA SER A 22 16.56 19.60 11.86
C SER A 22 16.26 20.76 12.83
N LYS A 23 16.28 21.99 12.32
CA LYS A 23 15.96 23.21 13.11
C LYS A 23 14.64 23.86 12.71
N SER A 24 13.89 23.26 11.78
CA SER A 24 12.60 23.80 11.35
C SER A 24 11.55 23.63 12.44
N ASP A 25 10.52 24.49 12.41
CA ASP A 25 9.39 24.36 13.33
C ASP A 25 8.60 23.09 13.02
N VAL A 26 8.44 22.73 11.75
CA VAL A 26 7.74 21.51 11.33
C VAL A 26 8.37 20.24 11.92
N TYR A 27 9.69 20.16 12.00
CA TYR A 27 10.35 19.00 12.62
C TYR A 27 10.04 18.85 14.10
N LYS A 28 9.79 19.95 14.82
CA LYS A 28 9.42 19.90 16.25
C LYS A 28 8.05 19.28 16.51
N ASP A 29 7.18 19.33 15.50
CA ASP A 29 5.83 18.80 15.58
C ASP A 29 5.74 17.33 15.13
N VAL A 30 6.82 16.74 14.60
CA VAL A 30 6.85 15.33 14.21
C VAL A 30 6.76 14.43 15.46
N GLU A 31 5.90 13.41 15.40
CA GLU A 31 5.63 12.48 16.51
C GLU A 31 6.82 11.58 16.86
N SER A 32 7.60 11.17 15.85
CA SER A 32 8.72 10.23 15.99
C SER A 32 9.74 10.42 14.86
N ASP A 33 11.01 10.14 15.17
CA ASP A 33 12.08 10.07 14.18
C ASP A 33 11.89 8.97 13.13
N ASP A 34 10.95 8.06 13.31
CA ASP A 34 10.56 7.06 12.30
C ASP A 34 9.91 7.70 11.05
N TYR A 35 9.44 8.94 11.18
CA TYR A 35 8.80 9.70 10.12
C TYR A 35 9.72 10.74 9.47
N VAL A 36 11.03 10.61 9.62
CA VAL A 36 11.99 11.51 8.97
C VAL A 36 13.06 10.75 8.20
N LEU A 37 13.57 11.36 7.15
CA LEU A 37 14.74 10.88 6.42
C LEU A 37 15.96 11.63 6.92
N LYS A 38 17.00 10.89 7.34
CA LYS A 38 18.24 11.46 7.89
C LYS A 38 19.46 11.12 7.04
N ASP A 39 20.38 12.08 6.94
CA ASP A 39 21.77 11.86 6.50
C ASP A 39 22.70 12.34 7.63
N GLY A 40 23.20 11.41 8.43
CA GLY A 40 23.90 11.69 9.69
C GLY A 40 22.98 12.42 10.70
N ASP A 41 23.37 13.64 11.09
CA ASP A 41 22.59 14.48 12.02
C ASP A 41 21.58 15.38 11.31
N ALA A 42 21.63 15.49 9.98
CA ALA A 42 20.72 16.29 9.18
C ALA A 42 19.38 15.59 8.97
N VAL A 43 18.29 16.36 8.93
CA VAL A 43 16.94 15.91 8.57
C VAL A 43 16.67 16.39 7.14
N ASP A 44 16.77 15.49 6.18
CA ASP A 44 16.64 15.79 4.75
C ASP A 44 15.20 15.75 4.24
N GLY A 45 14.32 15.02 4.95
CA GLY A 45 12.91 14.93 4.60
C GLY A 45 12.03 14.63 5.81
N ILE A 46 10.79 15.11 5.77
CA ILE A 46 9.76 14.88 6.80
C ILE A 46 8.54 14.25 6.12
N ALA A 47 8.10 13.10 6.62
CA ALA A 47 6.87 12.47 6.18
C ALA A 47 5.68 13.40 6.44
N TYR A 48 4.78 13.52 5.48
CA TYR A 48 3.58 14.35 5.66
C TYR A 48 2.29 13.54 5.70
N VAL A 49 2.37 12.24 5.44
CA VAL A 49 1.23 11.33 5.45
C VAL A 49 1.65 9.96 5.97
N ILE A 50 0.79 9.35 6.79
CA ILE A 50 0.82 7.93 7.13
C ILE A 50 -0.27 7.27 6.32
N GLU A 51 0.10 6.27 5.54
CA GLU A 51 -0.79 5.58 4.63
C GLU A 51 -0.97 4.13 5.05
N THR A 52 -2.15 3.61 4.75
CA THR A 52 -2.50 2.23 5.07
C THR A 52 -3.10 1.58 3.84
N TYR A 53 -2.72 0.34 3.54
CA TYR A 53 -3.33 -0.44 2.48
C TYR A 53 -3.69 -1.86 2.92
N GLY A 54 -4.59 -2.44 2.16
CA GLY A 54 -5.11 -3.78 2.37
C GLY A 54 -6.01 -4.20 1.21
N LEU A 55 -7.03 -4.99 1.52
CA LEU A 55 -8.13 -5.31 0.62
C LEU A 55 -9.34 -4.47 1.00
N ILE A 56 -9.64 -3.43 0.24
CA ILE A 56 -10.90 -2.69 0.35
C ILE A 56 -12.02 -3.65 -0.06
N TYR A 57 -13.11 -3.69 0.69
CA TYR A 57 -14.24 -4.57 0.40
C TYR A 57 -15.58 -3.83 0.38
N ASN A 58 -16.52 -4.37 -0.42
CA ASN A 58 -17.90 -3.93 -0.46
C ASN A 58 -18.73 -4.80 0.48
N LYS A 59 -19.12 -4.25 1.63
CA LYS A 59 -19.86 -4.92 2.68
C LYS A 59 -21.26 -5.38 2.21
N ALA A 60 -21.94 -4.58 1.38
CA ALA A 60 -23.24 -4.96 0.86
C ALA A 60 -23.17 -6.23 -0.01
N LEU A 61 -22.14 -6.34 -0.87
CA LEU A 61 -21.90 -7.53 -1.68
C LEU A 61 -21.45 -8.73 -0.83
N LEU A 62 -20.61 -8.52 0.17
CA LEU A 62 -20.22 -9.58 1.11
C LEU A 62 -21.45 -10.10 1.88
N ASN A 63 -22.35 -9.22 2.33
CA ASN A 63 -23.57 -9.64 3.01
C ASN A 63 -24.46 -10.48 2.08
N LYS A 64 -24.58 -10.14 0.79
CA LYS A 64 -25.30 -10.99 -0.19
C LYS A 64 -24.63 -12.37 -0.33
N TYR A 65 -23.29 -12.42 -0.38
CA TYR A 65 -22.56 -13.68 -0.40
C TYR A 65 -22.85 -14.52 0.87
N PHE A 66 -22.81 -13.93 2.08
CA PHE A 66 -23.08 -14.63 3.34
C PHE A 66 -24.51 -15.22 3.42
N GLU A 67 -25.45 -14.64 2.66
CA GLU A 67 -26.84 -15.15 2.56
C GLU A 67 -26.98 -16.34 1.59
N LEU A 68 -25.99 -16.63 0.75
CA LEU A 68 -26.05 -17.80 -0.14
C LEU A 68 -26.18 -19.09 0.68
N PRO A 69 -27.03 -20.04 0.28
CA PRO A 69 -27.27 -21.27 1.03
C PRO A 69 -26.01 -22.11 1.25
N ASP A 70 -25.10 -22.08 0.28
CA ASP A 70 -23.87 -22.86 0.20
C ASP A 70 -22.61 -22.04 0.54
N ALA A 71 -22.70 -20.77 0.91
CA ALA A 71 -21.57 -20.02 1.37
C ALA A 71 -20.90 -20.69 2.56
N SER A 72 -19.60 -20.93 2.46
CA SER A 72 -18.80 -21.61 3.50
C SER A 72 -18.56 -20.70 4.72
N ILE A 73 -18.57 -19.37 4.53
CA ILE A 73 -18.35 -18.34 5.54
C ILE A 73 -19.60 -17.47 5.64
N LYS A 74 -20.01 -17.11 6.85
CA LYS A 74 -21.28 -16.42 7.11
C LYS A 74 -21.11 -15.03 7.74
N SER A 75 -19.88 -14.62 8.03
CA SER A 75 -19.60 -13.29 8.57
C SER A 75 -18.19 -12.82 8.20
N ILE A 76 -17.99 -11.49 8.22
CA ILE A 76 -16.69 -10.89 7.97
C ILE A 76 -15.65 -11.28 9.02
N ASP A 77 -16.05 -11.57 10.25
CA ASP A 77 -15.15 -11.95 11.33
C ASP A 77 -14.45 -13.31 11.10
N GLU A 78 -15.06 -14.16 10.27
CA GLU A 78 -14.49 -15.45 9.86
C GLU A 78 -13.42 -15.28 8.74
N LEU A 79 -13.38 -14.11 8.09
CA LEU A 79 -12.46 -13.80 7.00
C LEU A 79 -11.16 -13.22 7.56
N ASN A 80 -10.39 -14.05 8.27
CA ASN A 80 -9.24 -13.64 9.07
C ASN A 80 -7.93 -14.38 8.73
N ASN A 81 -7.89 -15.09 7.60
CA ASN A 81 -6.71 -15.78 7.10
C ASN A 81 -6.83 -16.05 5.59
N PHE A 82 -5.72 -16.46 4.97
CA PHE A 82 -5.68 -16.71 3.52
C PHE A 82 -6.65 -17.81 3.06
N GLN A 83 -6.80 -18.89 3.83
CA GLN A 83 -7.70 -19.98 3.42
C GLN A 83 -9.16 -19.52 3.38
N ALA A 84 -9.57 -18.69 4.34
CA ALA A 84 -10.89 -18.09 4.37
C ALA A 84 -11.06 -17.11 3.19
N LEU A 85 -10.09 -16.23 2.94
CA LEU A 85 -10.10 -15.32 1.80
C LEU A 85 -10.19 -16.07 0.47
N LYS A 86 -9.39 -17.13 0.31
CA LYS A 86 -9.40 -17.97 -0.89
C LYS A 86 -10.76 -18.60 -1.13
N THR A 87 -11.35 -19.21 -0.08
CA THR A 87 -12.68 -19.83 -0.14
C THR A 87 -13.74 -18.80 -0.56
N VAL A 88 -13.78 -17.64 0.10
CA VAL A 88 -14.74 -16.58 -0.21
C VAL A 88 -14.59 -16.07 -1.64
N ALA A 89 -13.34 -15.81 -2.08
CA ALA A 89 -13.10 -15.31 -3.43
C ALA A 89 -13.48 -16.33 -4.52
N GLU A 90 -13.15 -17.61 -4.33
CA GLU A 90 -13.50 -18.66 -5.28
C GLU A 90 -15.02 -18.90 -5.33
N GLU A 91 -15.72 -18.85 -4.20
CA GLU A 91 -17.18 -18.99 -4.14
C GLU A 91 -17.87 -17.75 -4.75
N ILE A 92 -17.42 -16.52 -4.47
CA ILE A 92 -17.94 -15.31 -5.12
C ILE A 92 -17.76 -15.40 -6.65
N GLN A 93 -16.58 -15.82 -7.12
CA GLN A 93 -16.31 -15.95 -8.55
C GLN A 93 -17.22 -17.02 -9.20
N ALA A 94 -17.52 -18.10 -8.49
CA ALA A 94 -18.43 -19.14 -8.95
C ALA A 94 -19.91 -18.67 -9.00
N HIS A 95 -20.30 -17.78 -8.09
CA HIS A 95 -21.66 -17.22 -7.98
C HIS A 95 -21.77 -15.79 -8.50
N LYS A 96 -20.84 -15.32 -9.34
CA LYS A 96 -20.80 -13.93 -9.77
C LYS A 96 -22.10 -13.45 -10.42
N ASP A 97 -22.76 -14.30 -11.21
CA ASP A 97 -24.03 -13.98 -11.85
C ASP A 97 -25.17 -13.80 -10.81
N ASP A 98 -25.20 -14.63 -9.77
CA ASP A 98 -26.19 -14.57 -8.69
C ASP A 98 -25.98 -13.32 -7.81
N LEU A 99 -24.73 -12.93 -7.62
CA LEU A 99 -24.34 -11.76 -6.82
C LEU A 99 -24.40 -10.46 -7.61
N GLY A 100 -24.42 -10.52 -8.94
CA GLY A 100 -24.42 -9.39 -9.86
C GLY A 100 -23.08 -8.69 -9.94
N VAL A 101 -21.99 -9.45 -9.90
CA VAL A 101 -20.60 -8.94 -10.02
C VAL A 101 -19.93 -9.54 -11.25
N GLU A 102 -18.84 -8.91 -11.69
CA GLU A 102 -17.99 -9.43 -12.77
C GLU A 102 -16.83 -10.31 -12.25
N GLY A 103 -16.42 -10.09 -10.98
CA GLY A 103 -15.40 -10.86 -10.33
C GLY A 103 -15.35 -10.66 -8.81
N ALA A 104 -14.64 -11.55 -8.11
CA ALA A 104 -14.40 -11.36 -6.68
C ALA A 104 -13.47 -10.17 -6.43
N PHE A 105 -12.40 -10.05 -7.22
CA PHE A 105 -11.46 -8.93 -7.16
C PHE A 105 -11.61 -8.01 -8.37
N THR A 106 -11.27 -6.75 -8.20
CA THR A 106 -11.02 -5.85 -9.33
C THR A 106 -9.88 -6.39 -10.18
N SER A 107 -9.75 -5.90 -11.41
CA SER A 107 -8.66 -6.29 -12.30
C SER A 107 -7.29 -6.09 -11.64
N ALA A 108 -6.43 -7.10 -11.75
CA ALA A 108 -5.04 -7.04 -11.34
C ALA A 108 -4.21 -6.32 -12.42
N GLY A 109 -4.54 -5.04 -12.67
CA GLY A 109 -3.94 -4.24 -13.73
C GLY A 109 -2.43 -4.08 -13.57
N MET A 110 -1.70 -4.35 -14.65
CA MET A 110 -0.23 -4.30 -14.72
C MET A 110 0.27 -3.25 -15.71
N ASP A 111 -0.55 -2.26 -16.04
CA ASP A 111 -0.05 -1.07 -16.69
C ASP A 111 0.75 -0.19 -15.71
N SER A 112 1.51 0.78 -16.21
CA SER A 112 2.40 1.60 -15.38
C SER A 112 1.70 2.47 -14.33
N SER A 113 0.38 2.66 -14.44
CA SER A 113 -0.42 3.39 -13.44
C SER A 113 -0.85 2.51 -12.27
N SER A 114 -0.75 1.19 -12.39
CA SER A 114 -1.34 0.22 -11.48
C SER A 114 -0.41 -0.87 -10.97
N ASP A 115 0.69 -1.17 -11.66
CA ASP A 115 1.59 -2.29 -11.37
C ASP A 115 2.26 -2.23 -9.99
N TRP A 116 2.44 -1.03 -9.44
CA TRP A 116 2.99 -0.80 -8.10
C TRP A 116 2.19 -1.52 -7.00
N ARG A 117 0.89 -1.73 -7.19
CA ARG A 117 0.06 -2.48 -6.25
C ARG A 117 0.60 -3.90 -6.01
N PHE A 118 1.24 -4.51 -7.02
CA PHE A 118 1.69 -5.90 -6.99
C PHE A 118 3.20 -6.03 -6.85
N LYS A 119 3.98 -5.28 -7.64
CA LYS A 119 5.44 -5.33 -7.61
C LYS A 119 6.07 -4.67 -6.37
N THR A 120 5.30 -3.82 -5.67
CA THR A 120 5.75 -3.12 -4.46
C THR A 120 4.89 -3.49 -3.24
N HIS A 121 3.59 -3.14 -3.25
CA HIS A 121 2.72 -3.32 -2.10
C HIS A 121 2.45 -4.79 -1.76
N LEU A 122 2.10 -5.62 -2.75
CA LEU A 122 1.93 -7.04 -2.51
C LEU A 122 3.26 -7.74 -2.21
N ALA A 123 4.34 -7.36 -2.93
CA ALA A 123 5.69 -7.88 -2.69
C ALA A 123 6.23 -7.56 -1.29
N ASN A 124 5.72 -6.53 -0.63
CA ASN A 124 6.07 -6.19 0.74
C ASN A 124 5.74 -7.31 1.74
N LEU A 125 4.67 -8.08 1.52
CA LEU A 125 4.24 -9.12 2.44
C LEU A 125 5.29 -10.23 2.60
N PRO A 126 5.77 -10.91 1.54
CA PRO A 126 6.82 -11.91 1.66
C PRO A 126 8.12 -11.34 2.24
N ILE A 127 8.48 -10.09 1.94
CA ILE A 127 9.65 -9.40 2.51
C ILE A 127 9.47 -9.22 4.02
N TYR A 128 8.33 -8.67 4.44
CA TYR A 128 8.01 -8.45 5.86
C TYR A 128 8.10 -9.73 6.68
N TYR A 129 7.50 -10.81 6.20
CA TYR A 129 7.51 -12.07 6.91
C TYR A 129 8.88 -12.73 6.95
N GLU A 130 9.69 -12.59 5.90
CA GLU A 130 11.07 -13.04 5.92
C GLU A 130 11.90 -12.25 6.93
N TYR A 131 11.82 -10.93 6.93
CA TYR A 131 12.50 -10.08 7.90
C TYR A 131 12.10 -10.41 9.34
N LYS A 132 10.81 -10.58 9.58
CA LYS A 132 10.28 -10.96 10.89
C LYS A 132 10.79 -12.33 11.34
N ALA A 133 10.83 -13.32 10.46
CA ALA A 133 11.31 -14.66 10.76
C ALA A 133 12.84 -14.68 11.03
N ASP A 134 13.60 -13.88 10.31
CA ASP A 134 15.05 -13.77 10.45
C ASP A 134 15.48 -12.80 11.57
N GLY A 135 14.57 -11.97 12.10
CA GLY A 135 14.86 -10.95 13.11
C GLY A 135 15.76 -9.83 12.59
N ILE A 136 15.52 -9.39 11.35
CA ILE A 136 16.28 -8.33 10.65
C ILE A 136 15.33 -7.24 10.15
N ASP A 137 15.86 -6.05 9.85
CA ASP A 137 15.12 -4.91 9.32
C ASP A 137 15.50 -4.58 7.87
N SER A 138 16.58 -5.17 7.35
CA SER A 138 17.06 -5.04 5.97
C SER A 138 18.01 -6.18 5.60
N THR A 139 18.25 -6.37 4.30
CA THR A 139 19.23 -7.35 3.80
C THR A 139 19.80 -6.91 2.47
N ASP A 140 21.06 -7.28 2.21
CA ASP A 140 21.72 -7.16 0.90
C ASP A 140 21.34 -8.30 -0.06
N ALA A 141 20.81 -9.40 0.47
CA ALA A 141 20.40 -10.58 -0.31
C ALA A 141 19.18 -11.25 0.36
N ILE A 142 18.01 -11.10 -0.24
CA ILE A 142 16.78 -11.73 0.23
C ILE A 142 16.77 -13.21 -0.16
N LYS A 143 16.20 -14.07 0.69
CA LYS A 143 16.16 -15.54 0.47
C LYS A 143 14.97 -16.00 -0.36
N GLY A 144 13.88 -15.23 -0.32
CA GLY A 144 12.63 -15.60 -0.96
C GLY A 144 11.84 -16.67 -0.21
N THR A 145 11.98 -16.72 1.12
CA THR A 145 11.36 -17.74 1.98
C THR A 145 9.85 -17.86 1.78
N TYR A 146 9.17 -16.75 1.50
CA TYR A 146 7.70 -16.68 1.38
C TYR A 146 7.21 -16.47 -0.08
N LEU A 147 8.01 -16.87 -1.08
CA LEU A 147 7.62 -16.71 -2.49
C LEU A 147 6.48 -17.63 -2.93
N ASP A 148 6.31 -18.80 -2.29
CA ASP A 148 5.13 -19.65 -2.53
C ASP A 148 3.86 -19.00 -1.97
N ASN A 149 3.95 -18.26 -0.88
CA ASN A 149 2.88 -17.46 -0.30
C ASN A 149 2.52 -16.28 -1.23
N TYR A 150 3.53 -15.61 -1.78
CA TYR A 150 3.34 -14.56 -2.77
C TYR A 150 2.66 -15.09 -4.05
N LYS A 151 3.08 -16.28 -4.51
CA LYS A 151 2.45 -16.94 -5.66
C LYS A 151 0.97 -17.20 -5.44
N GLN A 152 0.62 -17.77 -4.28
CA GLN A 152 -0.77 -18.19 -4.05
C GLN A 152 -1.74 -17.01 -3.97
N ILE A 153 -1.34 -15.86 -3.38
CA ILE A 153 -2.19 -14.65 -3.38
C ILE A 153 -2.24 -14.01 -4.76
N TRP A 154 -1.14 -14.01 -5.52
CA TRP A 154 -1.11 -13.51 -6.90
C TRP A 154 -2.02 -14.36 -7.80
N ASP A 155 -1.91 -15.69 -7.72
CA ASP A 155 -2.80 -16.62 -8.45
C ASP A 155 -4.27 -16.41 -8.06
N LEU A 156 -4.54 -16.15 -6.80
CA LEU A 156 -5.91 -15.91 -6.32
C LEU A 156 -6.50 -14.66 -6.98
N TYR A 157 -5.73 -13.56 -7.08
CA TYR A 157 -6.16 -12.35 -7.78
C TYR A 157 -6.37 -12.59 -9.27
N LEU A 158 -5.43 -13.27 -9.93
CA LEU A 158 -5.49 -13.52 -11.36
C LEU A 158 -6.71 -14.37 -11.77
N ASN A 159 -7.04 -15.38 -10.97
CA ASN A 159 -8.08 -16.35 -11.31
C ASN A 159 -9.50 -15.93 -10.88
N ASN A 160 -9.63 -14.90 -10.03
CA ASN A 160 -10.91 -14.50 -9.46
C ASN A 160 -11.18 -12.99 -9.62
N SER A 161 -10.66 -12.39 -10.68
CA SER A 161 -10.85 -10.97 -10.96
C SER A 161 -11.86 -10.71 -12.09
N THR A 162 -12.19 -9.45 -12.27
CA THR A 162 -13.11 -8.95 -13.30
C THR A 162 -12.56 -9.13 -14.72
N CYS A 163 -11.27 -9.39 -14.90
CA CYS A 163 -10.66 -9.58 -16.21
C CYS A 163 -9.79 -10.83 -16.31
N GLU A 164 -9.67 -11.36 -17.52
CA GLU A 164 -8.77 -12.48 -17.82
C GLU A 164 -7.30 -12.10 -17.61
N PRO A 165 -6.44 -13.00 -17.07
CA PRO A 165 -5.03 -12.73 -16.84
C PRO A 165 -4.25 -12.23 -18.07
N SER A 166 -4.66 -12.66 -19.27
CA SER A 166 -4.05 -12.23 -20.54
C SER A 166 -4.26 -10.74 -20.85
N MET A 167 -5.23 -10.09 -20.21
CA MET A 167 -5.63 -8.71 -20.46
C MET A 167 -5.08 -7.71 -19.46
N ILE A 168 -4.43 -8.14 -18.38
CA ILE A 168 -4.04 -7.26 -17.28
C ILE A 168 -3.04 -6.17 -17.67
N SER A 169 -2.27 -6.34 -18.77
CA SER A 169 -1.36 -5.30 -19.27
C SER A 169 -2.07 -4.06 -19.81
N SER A 170 -3.36 -4.17 -20.14
CA SER A 170 -4.19 -3.07 -20.63
C SER A 170 -5.10 -2.48 -19.56
N LYS A 171 -5.10 -3.04 -18.35
CA LYS A 171 -5.92 -2.58 -17.23
C LYS A 171 -5.16 -1.56 -16.39
N THR A 172 -5.80 -0.43 -16.16
CA THR A 172 -5.26 0.73 -15.45
C THR A 172 -5.71 0.77 -13.98
N GLY A 173 -5.13 1.68 -13.20
CA GLY A 173 -5.62 1.99 -11.86
C GLY A 173 -7.06 2.52 -11.87
N ASP A 174 -7.40 3.34 -12.86
CA ASP A 174 -8.75 3.90 -13.02
C ASP A 174 -9.79 2.82 -13.37
N ASP A 175 -9.41 1.81 -14.18
CA ASP A 175 -10.28 0.66 -14.44
C ASP A 175 -10.62 -0.07 -13.12
N ALA A 176 -9.61 -0.37 -12.30
CA ALA A 176 -9.82 -1.07 -11.04
C ALA A 176 -10.64 -0.26 -10.02
N ALA A 177 -10.41 1.06 -9.94
CA ALA A 177 -11.21 1.96 -9.10
C ALA A 177 -12.68 2.00 -9.57
N SER A 178 -12.91 2.07 -10.88
CA SER A 178 -14.24 2.06 -11.47
C SER A 178 -14.97 0.74 -11.23
N GLU A 179 -14.31 -0.39 -11.45
CA GLU A 179 -14.86 -1.74 -11.21
C GLU A 179 -15.34 -1.90 -9.76
N PHE A 180 -14.59 -1.38 -8.78
CA PHE A 180 -15.00 -1.40 -7.39
C PHE A 180 -16.16 -0.41 -7.12
N SER A 181 -16.01 0.85 -7.51
CA SER A 181 -16.98 1.90 -7.19
C SER A 181 -18.36 1.72 -7.85
N LEU A 182 -18.40 0.98 -8.97
CA LEU A 182 -19.64 0.57 -9.65
C LEU A 182 -20.23 -0.75 -9.11
N GLY A 183 -19.57 -1.39 -8.12
CA GLY A 183 -20.04 -2.65 -7.55
C GLY A 183 -19.84 -3.87 -8.46
N GLU A 184 -18.94 -3.80 -9.43
CA GLU A 184 -18.59 -4.91 -10.32
C GLU A 184 -17.64 -5.93 -9.67
N ALA A 185 -16.98 -5.55 -8.55
CA ALA A 185 -16.12 -6.42 -7.77
C ALA A 185 -16.36 -6.25 -6.26
N VAL A 186 -16.08 -7.31 -5.50
CA VAL A 186 -16.23 -7.32 -4.05
C VAL A 186 -15.00 -6.77 -3.35
N PHE A 187 -13.80 -7.07 -3.87
CA PHE A 187 -12.50 -6.73 -3.27
C PHE A 187 -11.64 -5.89 -4.21
N TYR A 188 -10.96 -4.89 -3.63
CA TYR A 188 -10.03 -4.01 -4.33
C TYR A 188 -8.74 -3.84 -3.51
N GLN A 189 -7.61 -4.40 -3.95
CA GLN A 189 -6.34 -4.15 -3.28
C GLN A 189 -5.87 -2.73 -3.57
N ASN A 190 -6.01 -1.87 -2.58
CA ASN A 190 -5.50 -0.50 -2.60
C ASN A 190 -5.42 0.05 -1.16
N GLY A 191 -5.15 1.34 -1.01
CA GLY A 191 -4.97 1.98 0.27
C GLY A 191 -5.99 3.08 0.58
N THR A 192 -5.79 3.72 1.73
CA THR A 192 -6.67 4.80 2.23
C THR A 192 -6.79 5.97 1.26
N TRP A 193 -5.79 6.21 0.42
CA TRP A 193 -5.78 7.24 -0.64
C TRP A 193 -6.81 6.98 -1.74
N ALA A 194 -7.14 5.71 -2.01
CA ALA A 194 -8.10 5.35 -3.05
C ALA A 194 -9.54 5.81 -2.73
N TYR A 195 -9.82 6.17 -1.47
CA TYR A 195 -11.15 6.61 -1.05
C TYR A 195 -11.68 7.77 -1.90
N ASN A 196 -10.82 8.74 -2.23
CA ASN A 196 -11.23 9.88 -3.05
C ASN A 196 -11.60 9.51 -4.49
N ASP A 197 -11.09 8.39 -5.01
CA ASP A 197 -11.38 7.90 -6.36
C ASP A 197 -12.63 7.02 -6.41
N ILE A 198 -13.04 6.43 -5.26
CA ILE A 198 -14.14 5.46 -5.21
C ILE A 198 -15.40 5.97 -4.49
N LYS A 199 -15.30 7.05 -3.71
CA LYS A 199 -16.43 7.66 -3.01
C LYS A 199 -17.44 8.31 -3.97
N ASP A 200 -18.61 8.63 -3.47
CA ASP A 200 -19.69 9.32 -4.21
C ASP A 200 -20.16 8.56 -5.47
N ASN A 201 -20.12 7.23 -5.43
CA ASN A 201 -20.50 6.32 -6.51
C ASN A 201 -21.57 5.31 -6.05
N GLU A 202 -21.71 4.17 -6.75
CA GLU A 202 -22.72 3.14 -6.45
C GLU A 202 -22.47 2.42 -5.12
N VAL A 203 -21.23 2.30 -4.68
CA VAL A 203 -20.88 1.72 -3.37
C VAL A 203 -20.97 2.79 -2.31
N ALA A 204 -21.92 2.63 -1.37
CA ALA A 204 -22.10 3.58 -0.28
C ALA A 204 -20.87 3.58 0.67
N GLU A 205 -20.57 4.72 1.27
CA GLU A 205 -19.40 4.86 2.17
C GLU A 205 -19.50 3.95 3.40
N GLU A 206 -20.69 3.75 3.96
CA GLU A 206 -20.94 2.82 5.07
C GLU A 206 -20.75 1.35 4.71
N ASP A 207 -20.70 1.03 3.42
CA ASP A 207 -20.42 -0.30 2.91
C ASP A 207 -18.95 -0.51 2.54
N MET A 208 -18.10 0.50 2.69
CA MET A 208 -16.66 0.37 2.49
C MET A 208 -15.97 -0.03 3.78
N GLY A 209 -15.07 -0.99 3.69
CA GLY A 209 -14.16 -1.39 4.75
C GLY A 209 -12.85 -1.90 4.18
N MET A 210 -11.92 -2.30 5.05
CA MET A 210 -10.62 -2.80 4.62
C MET A 210 -10.21 -4.02 5.45
N LEU A 211 -9.69 -5.05 4.79
CA LEU A 211 -9.11 -6.26 5.38
C LEU A 211 -7.60 -6.29 5.19
N PRO A 212 -6.86 -6.96 6.08
CA PRO A 212 -5.46 -7.30 5.82
C PRO A 212 -5.30 -8.16 4.56
N ILE A 213 -4.16 -8.06 3.91
CA ILE A 213 -3.79 -8.97 2.82
C ILE A 213 -3.16 -10.21 3.45
N TYR A 214 -3.91 -11.29 3.51
CA TYR A 214 -3.46 -12.58 4.02
C TYR A 214 -2.75 -13.37 2.92
N ILE A 215 -1.60 -13.97 3.23
CA ILE A 215 -0.79 -14.73 2.27
C ILE A 215 -0.54 -16.19 2.70
N GLY A 216 -1.20 -16.66 3.74
CA GLY A 216 -1.10 -18.05 4.20
C GLY A 216 0.11 -18.33 5.07
N VAL A 217 0.46 -17.41 5.96
CA VAL A 217 1.51 -17.58 6.97
C VAL A 217 0.91 -17.90 8.34
N ASP A 218 1.64 -18.61 9.16
CA ASP A 218 1.21 -18.94 10.51
C ASP A 218 1.04 -17.68 11.37
N GLY A 219 -0.10 -17.56 12.05
CA GLY A 219 -0.40 -16.44 12.94
C GLY A 219 -0.95 -15.18 12.25
N GLU A 220 -1.26 -15.26 10.96
CA GLU A 220 -1.80 -14.11 10.19
C GLU A 220 -3.20 -13.66 10.68
N GLU A 221 -3.90 -14.47 11.47
CA GLU A 221 -5.14 -14.04 12.13
C GLU A 221 -4.94 -12.87 13.11
N ASN A 222 -3.69 -12.61 13.53
CA ASN A 222 -3.32 -11.47 14.35
C ASN A 222 -2.76 -10.31 13.54
N GLN A 223 -2.70 -10.43 12.22
CA GLN A 223 -2.22 -9.40 11.32
C GLN A 223 -3.21 -8.23 11.24
N GLY A 224 -2.68 -7.01 11.29
CA GLY A 224 -3.37 -5.77 10.93
C GLY A 224 -3.11 -5.39 9.48
N LEU A 225 -3.47 -4.16 9.13
CA LEU A 225 -3.26 -3.60 7.80
C LEU A 225 -1.78 -3.24 7.57
N CYS A 226 -1.40 -3.07 6.31
CA CYS A 226 -0.07 -2.61 5.94
C CYS A 226 0.02 -1.10 6.13
N THR A 227 0.83 -0.63 7.09
CA THR A 227 0.89 0.78 7.48
C THR A 227 2.31 1.30 7.45
N GLY A 228 2.49 2.52 6.92
CA GLY A 228 3.78 3.17 6.84
C GLY A 228 3.74 4.52 6.16
N SER A 229 4.91 5.04 5.79
CA SER A 229 5.04 6.25 4.99
C SER A 229 6.10 6.07 3.92
N GLU A 230 5.85 6.62 2.74
CA GLU A 230 6.80 6.67 1.64
C GLU A 230 6.95 8.10 1.10
N ASN A 231 6.08 9.02 1.50
CA ASN A 231 5.98 10.35 0.95
C ASN A 231 6.57 11.39 1.92
N TYR A 232 7.71 11.98 1.53
CA TYR A 232 8.45 12.92 2.37
C TYR A 232 8.61 14.26 1.68
N TRP A 233 8.29 15.34 2.41
CA TRP A 233 8.63 16.70 1.99
C TRP A 233 10.12 16.95 2.17
N CYS A 234 10.75 17.44 1.10
CA CYS A 234 12.11 17.93 1.10
C CYS A 234 12.13 19.38 0.60
N VAL A 235 13.09 20.18 1.06
CA VAL A 235 13.26 21.58 0.66
C VAL A 235 14.57 21.70 -0.12
N ASN A 236 14.54 22.34 -1.30
CA ASN A 236 15.72 22.49 -2.13
C ASN A 236 16.68 23.55 -1.56
N LYS A 237 17.85 23.10 -1.07
CA LYS A 237 18.89 23.98 -0.51
C LYS A 237 19.53 24.95 -1.51
N ASN A 238 19.35 24.70 -2.81
CA ASN A 238 19.88 25.57 -3.86
C ASN A 238 18.92 26.70 -4.27
N ALA A 239 17.73 26.77 -3.63
CA ALA A 239 16.83 27.91 -3.79
C ALA A 239 17.37 29.15 -3.05
N SER A 240 16.78 30.32 -3.30
CA SER A 240 17.15 31.51 -2.55
C SER A 240 16.78 31.38 -1.05
N GLU A 241 17.50 32.05 -0.17
CA GLU A 241 17.16 32.06 1.27
C GLU A 241 15.73 32.52 1.53
N GLU A 242 15.22 33.47 0.73
CA GLU A 242 13.84 33.96 0.79
C GLU A 242 12.83 32.86 0.43
N ASP A 243 13.10 32.11 -0.67
CA ASP A 243 12.25 31.02 -1.10
C ASP A 243 12.26 29.82 -0.11
N ILE A 244 13.44 29.52 0.45
CA ILE A 244 13.55 28.50 1.50
C ILE A 244 12.71 28.90 2.71
N GLN A 245 12.87 30.14 3.20
CA GLN A 245 12.10 30.60 4.37
C GLN A 245 10.59 30.60 4.08
N ALA A 246 10.16 31.09 2.92
CA ALA A 246 8.76 31.06 2.53
C ALA A 246 8.21 29.63 2.46
N THR A 247 9.03 28.66 2.04
CA THR A 247 8.65 27.24 2.01
C THR A 247 8.51 26.67 3.43
N LEU A 248 9.44 26.98 4.33
CA LEU A 248 9.35 26.58 5.74
C LEU A 248 8.13 27.20 6.44
N ASP A 249 7.83 28.47 6.17
CA ASP A 249 6.64 29.15 6.67
C ASP A 249 5.35 28.52 6.15
N PHE A 250 5.34 28.12 4.87
CA PHE A 250 4.22 27.36 4.28
C PHE A 250 4.04 26.01 4.94
N MET A 251 5.10 25.21 5.09
CA MET A 251 5.04 23.90 5.76
C MET A 251 4.51 24.04 7.19
N LYS A 252 5.02 25.03 7.92
CA LYS A 252 4.55 25.37 9.27
C LYS A 252 3.07 25.74 9.28
N TRP A 253 2.63 26.60 8.35
CA TRP A 253 1.23 26.99 8.24
C TRP A 253 0.33 25.78 7.98
N VAL A 254 0.74 24.87 7.08
CA VAL A 254 -0.02 23.63 6.81
C VAL A 254 -0.18 22.77 8.06
N VAL A 255 0.87 22.68 8.90
CA VAL A 255 0.91 21.78 10.05
C VAL A 255 0.27 22.39 11.31
N GLU A 256 0.37 23.71 11.49
CA GLU A 256 -0.06 24.36 12.74
C GLU A 256 -1.39 25.13 12.63
N SER A 257 -1.78 25.62 11.43
CA SER A 257 -3.01 26.39 11.28
C SER A 257 -4.25 25.50 11.20
N ASP A 258 -5.39 26.01 11.70
CA ASP A 258 -6.68 25.28 11.59
C ASP A 258 -7.04 25.00 10.12
N GLU A 259 -6.79 25.96 9.21
CA GLU A 259 -7.08 25.81 7.78
C GLU A 259 -6.18 24.76 7.12
N GLY A 260 -4.87 24.79 7.40
CA GLY A 260 -3.91 23.81 6.85
C GLY A 260 -4.21 22.39 7.34
N ARG A 261 -4.52 22.23 8.63
CA ARG A 261 -4.90 20.94 9.21
C ARG A 261 -6.21 20.43 8.64
N ASP A 262 -7.21 21.28 8.47
CA ASP A 262 -8.47 20.91 7.82
C ASP A 262 -8.25 20.46 6.37
N MET A 263 -7.40 21.17 5.63
CA MET A 263 -7.05 20.79 4.25
C MET A 263 -6.40 19.42 4.17
N LEU A 264 -5.39 19.13 5.00
CA LEU A 264 -4.71 17.84 4.98
C LEU A 264 -5.62 16.69 5.46
N ALA A 265 -6.26 16.86 6.61
CA ALA A 265 -7.02 15.78 7.24
C ALA A 265 -8.38 15.58 6.57
N ASN A 266 -9.20 16.65 6.41
CA ASN A 266 -10.59 16.49 5.98
C ASN A 266 -10.76 16.59 4.46
N GLN A 267 -10.03 17.48 3.79
CA GLN A 267 -10.19 17.65 2.33
C GLN A 267 -9.34 16.65 1.53
N MET A 268 -8.11 16.36 1.98
CA MET A 268 -7.23 15.38 1.34
C MET A 268 -7.36 13.98 1.94
N GLY A 269 -7.92 13.83 3.15
CA GLY A 269 -8.12 12.55 3.80
C GLY A 269 -6.85 11.93 4.39
N PHE A 270 -5.85 12.74 4.71
CA PHE A 270 -4.55 12.27 5.19
C PHE A 270 -4.54 12.06 6.71
N VAL A 271 -4.00 10.93 7.14
CA VAL A 271 -3.45 10.76 8.48
C VAL A 271 -2.02 11.27 8.44
N THR A 272 -1.64 12.13 9.38
CA THR A 272 -0.33 12.78 9.36
C THR A 272 0.50 12.44 10.60
N PRO A 273 1.84 12.41 10.52
CA PRO A 273 2.72 12.09 11.65
C PRO A 273 3.05 13.33 12.52
N PHE A 274 2.10 14.28 12.66
CA PHE A 274 2.33 15.49 13.43
C PHE A 274 1.46 15.54 14.68
N THR A 275 2.07 15.88 15.82
CA THR A 275 1.39 16.02 17.11
C THR A 275 0.25 17.05 17.11
N THR A 276 0.30 17.99 16.18
CA THR A 276 -0.73 19.04 16.00
C THR A 276 -2.04 18.50 15.40
N PHE A 277 -2.05 17.25 14.91
CA PHE A 277 -3.23 16.63 14.30
C PHE A 277 -3.96 15.64 15.23
N ALA A 278 -3.63 15.57 16.51
CA ALA A 278 -4.22 14.60 17.43
C ALA A 278 -5.77 14.60 17.46
N ASP A 279 -6.39 15.74 17.18
CA ASP A 279 -7.85 15.89 17.12
C ASP A 279 -8.42 15.91 15.68
N TYR A 280 -7.58 15.68 14.65
CA TYR A 280 -7.93 15.71 13.26
C TYR A 280 -7.86 14.30 12.67
N LEU A 281 -8.96 13.55 12.72
CA LEU A 281 -9.09 12.26 12.03
C LEU A 281 -9.94 12.44 10.78
N PRO A 282 -9.46 11.98 9.61
CA PRO A 282 -10.23 12.03 8.37
C PRO A 282 -11.55 11.27 8.48
N ASP A 283 -12.62 11.83 7.93
CA ASP A 283 -13.89 11.11 7.78
C ASP A 283 -13.82 10.16 6.56
N ASN A 284 -12.97 9.16 6.67
CA ASN A 284 -12.67 8.16 5.65
C ASN A 284 -12.90 6.76 6.27
N PRO A 285 -13.84 5.95 5.75
CA PRO A 285 -14.12 4.62 6.30
C PRO A 285 -12.93 3.68 6.27
N LEU A 286 -11.99 3.85 5.32
CA LEU A 286 -10.79 3.02 5.24
C LEU A 286 -9.78 3.37 6.34
N VAL A 287 -9.69 4.65 6.73
CA VAL A 287 -8.90 5.10 7.89
C VAL A 287 -9.51 4.59 9.18
N LYS A 288 -10.84 4.62 9.32
CA LYS A 288 -11.55 4.06 10.48
C LYS A 288 -11.29 2.55 10.62
N ALA A 289 -11.28 1.80 9.51
CA ALA A 289 -10.94 0.39 9.52
C ALA A 289 -9.54 0.13 10.11
N ASN A 290 -8.53 0.96 9.77
CA ASN A 290 -7.19 0.83 10.36
C ASN A 290 -7.19 1.08 11.88
N ALA A 291 -7.95 2.08 12.34
CA ALA A 291 -8.09 2.36 13.77
C ALA A 291 -8.71 1.18 14.51
N GLU A 292 -9.74 0.53 13.95
CA GLU A 292 -10.38 -0.67 14.52
C GLU A 292 -9.38 -1.85 14.68
N TYR A 293 -8.54 -2.12 13.68
CA TYR A 293 -7.48 -3.14 13.78
C TYR A 293 -6.47 -2.81 14.88
N THR A 294 -6.10 -1.54 15.00
CA THR A 294 -5.17 -1.06 16.03
C THR A 294 -5.77 -1.21 17.44
N GLU A 295 -7.02 -0.81 17.63
CA GLU A 295 -7.76 -0.96 18.89
C GLU A 295 -7.97 -2.44 19.26
N ALA A 296 -8.15 -3.32 18.28
CA ALA A 296 -8.24 -4.76 18.47
C ALA A 296 -6.87 -5.41 18.79
N GLY A 297 -5.79 -4.63 18.86
CA GLY A 297 -4.44 -5.10 19.17
C GLY A 297 -3.81 -5.96 18.07
N LYS A 298 -4.26 -5.81 16.82
CA LYS A 298 -3.66 -6.49 15.66
C LYS A 298 -2.30 -5.87 15.34
N THR A 299 -1.38 -6.70 14.85
CA THR A 299 -0.03 -6.28 14.50
C THR A 299 0.00 -5.73 13.07
N PRO A 300 0.29 -4.44 12.85
CA PRO A 300 0.41 -3.89 11.50
C PRO A 300 1.59 -4.52 10.76
N VAL A 301 1.47 -4.61 9.45
CA VAL A 301 2.56 -4.99 8.55
C VAL A 301 3.30 -3.71 8.16
N SER A 302 4.56 -3.59 8.58
CA SER A 302 5.40 -2.44 8.26
C SER A 302 5.73 -2.39 6.77
N TRP A 303 5.86 -1.18 6.23
CA TRP A 303 6.34 -0.96 4.88
C TRP A 303 7.85 -1.13 4.81
N ASN A 304 8.31 -2.11 4.02
CA ASN A 304 9.73 -2.37 3.77
C ASN A 304 10.17 -1.84 2.40
N PHE A 305 9.42 -0.91 1.80
CA PHE A 305 9.73 -0.32 0.49
C PHE A 305 11.10 0.34 0.47
N THR A 306 11.48 0.89 1.62
CA THR A 306 12.75 1.60 1.85
C THR A 306 13.96 0.69 1.82
N THR A 307 13.76 -0.62 1.94
CA THR A 307 14.83 -1.63 1.89
C THR A 307 14.92 -2.33 0.54
N MET A 308 13.95 -2.11 -0.35
CA MET A 308 13.99 -2.64 -1.71
C MET A 308 15.19 -2.02 -2.47
N PRO A 309 15.98 -2.79 -3.20
CA PRO A 309 17.29 -2.36 -3.65
C PRO A 309 17.28 -1.21 -4.67
N SER A 310 16.29 -1.19 -5.57
CA SER A 310 16.19 -0.15 -6.61
C SER A 310 14.83 -0.14 -7.30
N GLU A 311 14.54 0.93 -8.06
CA GLU A 311 13.40 0.97 -8.97
C GLU A 311 13.53 -0.04 -10.12
N ASN A 312 14.77 -0.36 -10.54
CA ASN A 312 15.01 -1.39 -11.55
C ASN A 312 14.55 -2.77 -11.05
N TRP A 313 14.86 -3.11 -9.80
CA TRP A 313 14.38 -4.36 -9.19
C TRP A 313 12.86 -4.44 -9.22
N LYS A 314 12.17 -3.38 -8.77
CA LYS A 314 10.70 -3.32 -8.78
C LYS A 314 10.14 -3.52 -10.21
N ASN A 315 10.73 -2.86 -11.19
CA ASN A 315 10.29 -2.94 -12.59
C ASN A 315 10.55 -4.33 -13.19
N ASN A 316 11.69 -4.95 -12.89
CA ASN A 316 12.03 -6.30 -13.35
C ASN A 316 11.08 -7.35 -12.73
N LEU A 317 10.77 -7.21 -11.43
CA LEU A 317 9.78 -8.05 -10.76
C LEU A 317 8.39 -7.86 -11.40
N GLY A 318 7.96 -6.62 -11.63
CA GLY A 318 6.68 -6.32 -12.30
C GLY A 318 6.59 -6.94 -13.68
N GLY A 319 7.66 -6.86 -14.49
CA GLY A 319 7.75 -7.51 -15.80
C GLY A 319 7.64 -9.04 -15.70
N ALA A 320 8.28 -9.65 -14.71
CA ALA A 320 8.22 -11.09 -14.49
C ALA A 320 6.81 -11.55 -14.05
N LEU A 321 6.15 -10.80 -13.16
CA LEU A 321 4.76 -11.04 -12.73
C LEU A 321 3.78 -10.95 -13.92
N LEU A 322 3.93 -9.94 -14.76
CA LEU A 322 3.12 -9.78 -15.96
C LEU A 322 3.29 -10.96 -16.94
N ASN A 323 4.55 -11.33 -17.23
CA ASN A 323 4.84 -12.45 -18.12
C ASN A 323 4.27 -13.77 -17.57
N TYR A 324 4.38 -13.99 -16.25
CA TYR A 324 3.77 -15.14 -15.61
C TYR A 324 2.24 -15.14 -15.77
N ALA A 325 1.57 -14.05 -15.48
CA ALA A 325 0.12 -13.92 -15.60
C ALA A 325 -0.38 -14.17 -17.02
N GLN A 326 0.35 -13.69 -18.03
CA GLN A 326 0.02 -13.88 -19.45
C GLN A 326 0.42 -15.25 -20.01
N GLY A 327 1.05 -16.11 -19.21
CA GLY A 327 1.51 -17.44 -19.67
C GLY A 327 2.72 -17.40 -20.60
N THR A 328 3.42 -16.28 -20.68
CA THR A 328 4.65 -16.09 -21.48
C THR A 328 5.92 -16.28 -20.66
N GLY A 329 5.81 -16.34 -19.33
CA GLY A 329 6.87 -16.62 -18.37
C GLY A 329 6.47 -17.68 -17.35
N THR A 330 7.38 -18.03 -16.46
CA THR A 330 7.18 -19.02 -15.40
C THR A 330 7.31 -18.38 -14.03
N TRP A 331 6.82 -19.05 -12.97
CA TRP A 331 7.04 -18.57 -11.60
C TRP A 331 8.51 -18.58 -11.23
N ASP A 332 9.33 -19.50 -11.74
CA ASP A 332 10.78 -19.51 -11.53
C ASP A 332 11.43 -18.20 -12.05
N SER A 333 10.88 -17.60 -13.11
CA SER A 333 11.35 -16.29 -13.58
C SER A 333 11.01 -15.17 -12.60
N VAL A 334 9.87 -15.25 -11.92
CA VAL A 334 9.50 -14.32 -10.83
C VAL A 334 10.43 -14.50 -9.64
N GLN A 335 10.73 -15.75 -9.24
CA GLN A 335 11.66 -16.04 -8.15
C GLN A 335 13.08 -15.51 -8.45
N THR A 336 13.56 -15.71 -9.68
CA THR A 336 14.85 -15.16 -10.14
C THR A 336 14.87 -13.64 -10.07
N ALA A 337 13.83 -12.97 -10.59
CA ALA A 337 13.73 -11.51 -10.55
C ALA A 337 13.68 -10.99 -9.10
N PHE A 338 13.00 -11.72 -8.21
CA PHE A 338 12.88 -11.35 -6.81
C PHE A 338 14.19 -11.55 -6.05
N VAL A 339 14.79 -12.74 -6.09
CA VAL A 339 15.94 -13.13 -5.26
C VAL A 339 17.27 -12.71 -5.88
N ASP A 340 17.57 -13.18 -7.10
CA ASP A 340 18.85 -12.89 -7.75
C ASP A 340 18.93 -11.41 -8.13
N GLY A 341 17.80 -10.86 -8.64
CA GLY A 341 17.68 -9.44 -8.96
C GLY A 341 17.88 -8.53 -7.74
N TRP A 342 17.43 -8.94 -6.55
CA TRP A 342 17.66 -8.19 -5.31
C TRP A 342 19.17 -8.04 -5.03
N ALA A 343 19.90 -9.14 -5.01
CA ALA A 343 21.33 -9.13 -4.72
C ALA A 343 22.14 -8.36 -5.78
N GLU A 344 21.78 -8.50 -7.05
CA GLU A 344 22.43 -7.79 -8.16
C GLU A 344 22.22 -6.27 -8.07
N GLU A 345 21.00 -5.83 -7.86
CA GLU A 345 20.67 -4.39 -7.79
C GLU A 345 21.18 -3.75 -6.49
N TYR A 346 21.19 -4.51 -5.37
CA TYR A 346 21.78 -4.03 -4.13
C TYR A 346 23.29 -3.81 -4.27
N ALA A 347 23.99 -4.74 -4.90
CA ALA A 347 25.42 -4.60 -5.18
C ALA A 347 25.70 -3.38 -6.09
N ALA A 348 24.90 -3.22 -7.17
CA ALA A 348 25.07 -2.10 -8.09
C ALA A 348 24.79 -0.73 -7.46
N ALA A 349 23.88 -0.65 -6.50
CA ALA A 349 23.58 0.60 -5.78
C ALA A 349 24.68 1.01 -4.77
N ASN A 350 25.57 0.08 -4.40
CA ASN A 350 26.62 0.30 -3.40
C ASN A 350 28.06 0.28 -4.01
N GLU A 351 28.22 0.17 -5.34
CA GLU A 351 29.46 0.40 -6.07
C GLU A 351 29.67 1.90 -6.38
#